data_aeafaccfe080187b23f158f074044fba
#
_entry.id   aeafaccfe080187b23f158f074044fba
#
_cell.length_a   1.000
_cell.length_b   1.000
_cell.length_c   1.000
_cell.angle_alpha   90.00
_cell.angle_beta   90.00
_cell.angle_gamma   90.00
#
_symmetry.space_group_name_H-M   'P 1'
#
loop_
_entity.id
_entity.type
_entity.pdbx_description
1 polymer ?
#
loop_
_entity_poly.entity_id
_entity_poly.type
_entity_poly.pdbx_seq_one_letter_code
_entity_poly.pdbx_strand_id
1 'polypeptide(L)'
;MGASSPSSSGVLAVDDFVRRVMSQGRNLHWLAGAGVSLSAGVPTAWDMTYDFKRTVYAQARRIEVTDLDASDPDVQLRLDAYFAAQASFPPPGDPEEYAVFFERVHADAAGRQRKIAQLLDEADPQPNLGHVILAVMWQLQLLHVVWTTNFDDVLEQAAALVSGAPRWLRRADRSEPALVKAVFEDQAKPLLVKMHGDFQSERLDNTVDELRADNELRAGLREAMRTKGLVVVGYSGRDTSVMQALRDALDADYPFTAGLYWVAKTGDRLLPRVTDLLDAARAKGVQAYLVECPSFEELMGAVRYLLPATDDQKALFNRFQPPTRLSEFDIPARGGRWPRLRLNAVAVAAYPNTSRLVLCEIGNTREVRSAVAAAGVDVVAARRHDGVVAFGRDDDLLRAFDEWDPKLDYGRLDPGYSADIGLLYDALAIALARERPLVRRGRRTLIIDPSQPKHPVFEPLRGAGMSSLVGRIPGTNGSWAESIEMRLEQRHGTLWLVYAPSVWSDRCDDKAENDRRREWTRQRQVKRYNRPYTAILKGWVDVLCSSSKEAQLRTLGIERGGTDAEFVLKRLAPYAERGTS
;
A
#
# COMPACT_ATOMS: atom_id res chain seq x y z
N MET A 1 22.12 32.03 11.05
CA MET A 1 22.46 31.10 9.96
C MET A 1 23.15 29.91 10.62
N GLY A 2 22.38 28.91 11.00
CA GLY A 2 22.89 27.67 11.59
C GLY A 2 22.91 26.60 10.52
N ALA A 3 24.09 26.22 10.07
CA ALA A 3 24.29 25.04 9.26
C ALA A 3 23.99 23.82 10.13
N SER A 4 22.88 23.11 9.85
CA SER A 4 22.61 21.80 10.44
C SER A 4 23.67 20.82 9.96
N SER A 5 24.39 20.23 10.88
CA SER A 5 25.36 19.14 10.66
C SER A 5 24.69 17.99 9.90
N PRO A 6 25.38 17.32 8.96
CA PRO A 6 24.82 16.15 8.28
C PRO A 6 24.58 15.04 9.31
N SER A 7 23.35 14.54 9.37
CA SER A 7 23.00 13.38 10.18
C SER A 7 23.85 12.17 9.80
N SER A 8 24.44 11.50 10.76
CA SER A 8 25.34 10.34 10.62
C SER A 8 24.63 9.04 10.14
N SER A 9 23.36 9.13 9.80
CA SER A 9 22.54 8.01 9.32
C SER A 9 22.34 8.11 7.82
N GLY A 10 23.02 7.77 6.90
CA GLY A 10 22.84 7.79 5.43
C GLY A 10 21.40 7.81 4.88
N VAL A 11 20.42 8.14 5.70
CA VAL A 11 18.99 8.29 5.38
C VAL A 11 18.65 9.77 5.36
N LEU A 12 17.95 10.22 4.31
CA LEU A 12 17.52 11.61 4.12
C LEU A 12 15.99 11.68 4.19
N ALA A 13 15.47 12.64 4.94
CA ALA A 13 14.03 12.90 4.99
C ALA A 13 13.49 13.36 3.63
N VAL A 14 12.24 13.01 3.30
CA VAL A 14 11.59 13.35 2.02
C VAL A 14 11.62 14.86 1.76
N ASP A 15 11.33 15.68 2.77
CA ASP A 15 11.33 17.14 2.62
C ASP A 15 12.72 17.71 2.29
N ASP A 16 13.78 17.15 2.89
CA ASP A 16 15.17 17.55 2.59
C ASP A 16 15.57 17.10 1.19
N PHE A 17 15.16 15.89 0.79
CA PHE A 17 15.36 15.38 -0.54
C PHE A 17 14.67 16.29 -1.59
N VAL A 18 13.40 16.63 -1.39
CA VAL A 18 12.64 17.47 -2.33
C VAL A 18 13.30 18.85 -2.47
N ARG A 19 13.74 19.46 -1.35
CA ARG A 19 14.50 20.74 -1.40
C ARG A 19 15.78 20.60 -2.24
N ARG A 20 16.51 19.50 -2.12
CA ARG A 20 17.72 19.24 -2.91
C ARG A 20 17.40 19.05 -4.39
N VAL A 21 16.37 18.25 -4.71
CA VAL A 21 15.91 18.07 -6.09
C VAL A 21 15.57 19.42 -6.73
N MET A 22 14.82 20.26 -6.03
CA MET A 22 14.45 21.58 -6.54
C MET A 22 15.65 22.53 -6.69
N SER A 23 16.64 22.46 -5.80
CA SER A 23 17.84 23.29 -5.89
C SER A 23 18.84 22.83 -6.94
N GLN A 24 18.96 21.53 -7.15
CA GLN A 24 19.90 20.93 -8.11
C GLN A 24 19.34 20.94 -9.55
N GLY A 25 18.01 20.81 -9.71
CA GLY A 25 17.33 20.88 -10.98
C GLY A 25 17.96 19.95 -12.02
N ARG A 26 18.37 20.49 -13.18
CA ARG A 26 18.97 19.75 -14.29
C ARG A 26 20.31 19.05 -14.00
N ASN A 27 20.91 19.30 -12.86
CA ASN A 27 22.11 18.60 -12.44
C ASN A 27 21.81 17.18 -11.93
N LEU A 28 20.53 16.84 -11.76
CA LEU A 28 20.07 15.50 -11.41
C LEU A 28 19.44 14.82 -12.63
N HIS A 29 19.94 13.65 -12.98
CA HIS A 29 19.22 12.70 -13.82
C HIS A 29 18.35 11.80 -12.93
N TRP A 30 17.34 11.18 -13.51
CA TRP A 30 16.50 10.22 -12.80
C TRP A 30 16.60 8.85 -13.46
N LEU A 31 16.59 7.79 -12.64
CA LEU A 31 16.47 6.40 -13.08
C LEU A 31 15.15 5.85 -12.52
N ALA A 32 14.19 5.64 -13.41
CA ALA A 32 12.86 5.14 -13.09
C ALA A 32 12.79 3.64 -13.36
N GLY A 33 12.39 2.85 -12.36
CA GLY A 33 12.10 1.44 -12.51
C GLY A 33 10.61 1.13 -12.46
N ALA A 34 10.23 -0.16 -12.50
CA ALA A 34 8.86 -0.63 -12.56
C ALA A 34 7.94 -0.10 -11.43
N GLY A 35 8.50 0.25 -10.28
CA GLY A 35 7.75 0.84 -9.17
C GLY A 35 7.12 2.21 -9.49
N VAL A 36 7.62 2.91 -10.50
CA VAL A 36 7.03 4.17 -10.96
C VAL A 36 5.69 3.93 -11.67
N SER A 37 5.58 2.85 -12.44
CA SER A 37 4.38 2.51 -13.23
C SER A 37 3.41 1.56 -12.51
N LEU A 38 3.77 1.10 -11.30
CA LEU A 38 2.97 0.15 -10.53
C LEU A 38 1.53 0.65 -10.29
N SER A 39 1.38 1.90 -9.91
CA SER A 39 0.07 2.51 -9.64
C SER A 39 -0.66 2.96 -10.91
N ALA A 40 0.00 2.95 -12.06
CA ALA A 40 -0.63 3.07 -13.37
C ALA A 40 -1.27 1.75 -13.84
N GLY A 41 -1.04 0.64 -13.13
CA GLY A 41 -1.60 -0.67 -13.42
C GLY A 41 -0.65 -1.62 -14.15
N VAL A 42 0.58 -1.19 -14.43
CA VAL A 42 1.59 -2.05 -15.09
C VAL A 42 2.04 -3.15 -14.12
N PRO A 43 1.97 -4.43 -14.50
CA PRO A 43 2.49 -5.51 -13.68
C PRO A 43 4.01 -5.38 -13.50
N THR A 44 4.49 -5.66 -12.30
CA THR A 44 5.94 -5.64 -12.03
C THR A 44 6.62 -6.87 -12.63
N ALA A 45 7.96 -6.82 -12.79
CA ALA A 45 8.75 -7.99 -13.15
C ALA A 45 8.51 -9.17 -12.19
N TRP A 46 8.21 -8.91 -10.92
CA TRP A 46 7.84 -9.91 -9.93
C TRP A 46 6.50 -10.58 -10.27
N ASP A 47 5.47 -9.79 -10.56
CA ASP A 47 4.15 -10.32 -10.94
C ASP A 47 4.23 -11.14 -12.22
N MET A 48 4.98 -10.65 -13.21
CA MET A 48 5.24 -11.37 -14.46
C MET A 48 6.02 -12.67 -14.24
N THR A 49 7.01 -12.67 -13.34
CA THR A 49 7.77 -13.89 -13.02
C THR A 49 6.86 -15.00 -12.52
N TYR A 50 5.90 -14.69 -11.62
CA TYR A 50 4.96 -15.69 -11.15
C TYR A 50 3.93 -16.09 -12.19
N ASP A 51 3.55 -15.21 -13.11
CA ASP A 51 2.72 -15.57 -14.28
C ASP A 51 3.44 -16.57 -15.18
N PHE A 52 4.73 -16.38 -15.43
CA PHE A 52 5.55 -17.32 -16.20
C PHE A 52 5.79 -18.64 -15.43
N LYS A 53 6.12 -18.58 -14.15
CA LYS A 53 6.27 -19.77 -13.29
C LYS A 53 5.02 -20.64 -13.30
N ARG A 54 3.83 -20.05 -13.11
CA ARG A 54 2.58 -20.81 -13.13
C ARG A 54 2.35 -21.49 -14.49
N THR A 55 2.71 -20.80 -15.58
CA THR A 55 2.57 -21.34 -16.93
C THR A 55 3.47 -22.56 -17.12
N VAL A 56 4.77 -22.46 -16.76
CA VAL A 56 5.72 -23.58 -16.84
C VAL A 56 5.30 -24.74 -15.92
N TYR A 57 4.84 -24.43 -14.71
CA TYR A 57 4.35 -25.42 -13.75
C TYR A 57 3.12 -26.16 -14.25
N ALA A 58 2.12 -25.42 -14.78
CA ALA A 58 0.88 -25.99 -15.31
C ALA A 58 1.17 -26.95 -16.47
N GLN A 59 2.06 -26.57 -17.40
CA GLN A 59 2.52 -27.43 -18.49
C GLN A 59 3.19 -28.71 -17.94
N ALA A 60 4.08 -28.58 -16.97
CA ALA A 60 4.79 -29.72 -16.39
C ALA A 60 3.84 -30.68 -15.63
N ARG A 61 2.79 -30.15 -15.01
CA ARG A 61 1.80 -30.92 -14.22
C ARG A 61 0.57 -31.33 -15.01
N ARG A 62 0.42 -30.88 -16.26
CA ARG A 62 -0.75 -31.12 -17.12
C ARG A 62 -2.07 -30.68 -16.47
N ILE A 63 -2.07 -29.48 -15.88
CA ILE A 63 -3.24 -28.82 -15.31
C ILE A 63 -3.51 -27.52 -16.07
N GLU A 64 -4.73 -26.99 -15.94
CA GLU A 64 -5.07 -25.70 -16.55
C GLU A 64 -4.36 -24.55 -15.83
N VAL A 65 -3.83 -23.60 -16.58
CA VAL A 65 -3.14 -22.41 -16.03
C VAL A 65 -4.10 -21.57 -15.18
N THR A 66 -5.40 -21.55 -15.57
CA THR A 66 -6.46 -20.83 -14.86
C THR A 66 -6.76 -21.36 -13.47
N ASP A 67 -6.37 -22.60 -13.16
CA ASP A 67 -6.51 -23.19 -11.82
C ASP A 67 -5.48 -22.64 -10.81
N LEU A 68 -4.52 -21.85 -11.28
CA LEU A 68 -3.45 -21.27 -10.50
C LEU A 68 -3.56 -19.74 -10.49
N ASP A 69 -3.86 -19.15 -9.34
CA ASP A 69 -3.77 -17.70 -9.17
C ASP A 69 -2.32 -17.30 -8.84
N ALA A 70 -1.62 -16.69 -9.82
CA ALA A 70 -0.24 -16.23 -9.64
C ALA A 70 -0.09 -15.14 -8.56
N SER A 71 -1.18 -14.49 -8.16
CA SER A 71 -1.19 -13.49 -7.09
C SER A 71 -1.38 -14.11 -5.70
N ASP A 72 -1.79 -15.39 -5.64
CA ASP A 72 -1.98 -16.11 -4.37
C ASP A 72 -0.63 -16.51 -3.79
N PRO A 73 -0.29 -16.06 -2.58
CA PRO A 73 0.97 -16.41 -1.91
C PRO A 73 1.19 -17.91 -1.71
N ASP A 74 0.11 -18.69 -1.51
CA ASP A 74 0.21 -20.15 -1.35
C ASP A 74 0.61 -20.81 -2.68
N VAL A 75 0.07 -20.30 -3.80
CA VAL A 75 0.48 -20.72 -5.13
C VAL A 75 1.94 -20.31 -5.39
N GLN A 76 2.32 -19.07 -5.06
CA GLN A 76 3.69 -18.58 -5.23
C GLN A 76 4.71 -19.47 -4.51
N LEU A 77 4.44 -19.83 -3.27
CA LEU A 77 5.33 -20.70 -2.50
C LEU A 77 5.40 -22.14 -3.04
N ARG A 78 4.27 -22.66 -3.52
CA ARG A 78 4.26 -23.97 -4.18
C ARG A 78 5.10 -23.94 -5.46
N LEU A 79 5.02 -22.86 -6.25
CA LEU A 79 5.82 -22.66 -7.44
C LEU A 79 7.30 -22.55 -7.07
N ASP A 80 7.65 -21.75 -6.08
CA ASP A 80 9.02 -21.57 -5.59
C ASP A 80 9.63 -22.89 -5.11
N ALA A 81 8.91 -23.65 -4.29
CA ALA A 81 9.37 -24.95 -3.81
C ALA A 81 9.57 -25.94 -4.96
N TYR A 82 8.69 -25.94 -5.96
CA TYR A 82 8.80 -26.82 -7.12
C TYR A 82 10.01 -26.50 -7.98
N PHE A 83 10.29 -25.22 -8.25
CA PHE A 83 11.44 -24.83 -9.09
C PHE A 83 12.76 -24.85 -8.33
N ALA A 84 12.78 -24.54 -7.02
CA ALA A 84 13.97 -24.67 -6.19
C ALA A 84 14.51 -26.11 -6.11
N ALA A 85 13.65 -27.12 -6.32
CA ALA A 85 14.06 -28.51 -6.38
C ALA A 85 14.72 -28.92 -7.73
N GLN A 86 14.79 -28.00 -8.70
CA GLN A 86 15.27 -28.28 -10.04
C GLN A 86 16.49 -27.42 -10.37
N ALA A 87 17.65 -28.04 -10.56
CA ALA A 87 18.93 -27.36 -10.84
C ALA A 87 18.93 -26.54 -12.16
N SER A 88 17.94 -26.73 -13.04
CA SER A 88 17.79 -25.99 -14.29
C SER A 88 17.12 -24.62 -14.16
N PHE A 89 16.68 -24.26 -12.96
CA PHE A 89 16.07 -22.96 -12.68
C PHE A 89 16.83 -22.23 -11.59
N PRO A 90 16.88 -20.88 -11.67
CA PRO A 90 17.48 -20.08 -10.61
C PRO A 90 16.68 -20.19 -9.30
N PRO A 91 17.34 -20.02 -8.16
CA PRO A 91 16.65 -20.02 -6.87
C PRO A 91 15.66 -18.86 -6.77
N PRO A 92 14.58 -18.98 -5.95
CA PRO A 92 13.61 -17.90 -5.76
C PRO A 92 14.26 -16.59 -5.32
N GLY A 93 13.94 -15.51 -6.04
CA GLY A 93 14.47 -14.17 -5.79
C GLY A 93 15.82 -13.88 -6.47
N ASP A 94 16.36 -14.82 -7.25
CA ASP A 94 17.55 -14.58 -8.07
C ASP A 94 17.31 -13.46 -9.10
N PRO A 95 18.28 -12.58 -9.36
CA PRO A 95 18.17 -11.54 -10.37
C PRO A 95 17.83 -12.02 -11.78
N GLU A 96 18.28 -13.21 -12.15
CA GLU A 96 18.06 -13.78 -13.49
C GLU A 96 16.71 -14.53 -13.60
N GLU A 97 15.99 -14.68 -12.50
CA GLU A 97 14.75 -15.47 -12.43
C GLU A 97 13.71 -15.02 -13.48
N TYR A 98 13.46 -13.71 -13.57
CA TYR A 98 12.54 -13.15 -14.56
C TYR A 98 12.91 -13.55 -15.99
N ALA A 99 14.17 -13.33 -16.37
CA ALA A 99 14.65 -13.57 -17.73
C ALA A 99 14.59 -15.05 -18.09
N VAL A 100 15.03 -15.95 -17.19
CA VAL A 100 15.00 -17.41 -17.40
C VAL A 100 13.58 -17.93 -17.58
N PHE A 101 12.63 -17.53 -16.74
CA PHE A 101 11.24 -17.97 -16.87
C PHE A 101 10.55 -17.38 -18.10
N PHE A 102 10.83 -16.12 -18.43
CA PHE A 102 10.30 -15.50 -19.64
C PHE A 102 10.78 -16.19 -20.91
N GLU A 103 12.06 -16.49 -20.99
CA GLU A 103 12.66 -17.23 -22.09
C GLU A 103 12.11 -18.66 -22.21
N ARG A 104 11.82 -19.28 -21.05
CA ARG A 104 11.24 -20.63 -21.01
C ARG A 104 9.82 -20.69 -21.57
N VAL A 105 9.01 -19.67 -21.31
CA VAL A 105 7.63 -19.56 -21.81
C VAL A 105 7.60 -19.07 -23.27
N HIS A 106 8.49 -18.15 -23.63
CA HIS A 106 8.57 -17.51 -24.95
C HIS A 106 10.01 -17.54 -25.48
N ALA A 107 10.34 -18.65 -26.17
CA ALA A 107 11.69 -18.89 -26.64
C ALA A 107 12.19 -17.89 -27.70
N ASP A 108 11.27 -17.35 -28.54
CA ASP A 108 11.62 -16.39 -29.58
C ASP A 108 11.36 -14.94 -29.16
N ALA A 109 12.20 -14.00 -29.66
CA ALA A 109 12.09 -12.59 -29.34
C ALA A 109 10.74 -11.97 -29.73
N ALA A 110 10.17 -12.37 -30.87
CA ALA A 110 8.88 -11.87 -31.32
C ALA A 110 7.74 -12.35 -30.42
N GLY A 111 7.81 -13.59 -29.88
CA GLY A 111 6.86 -14.09 -28.87
C GLY A 111 6.94 -13.32 -27.57
N ARG A 112 8.16 -13.00 -27.11
CA ARG A 112 8.37 -12.16 -25.92
C ARG A 112 7.78 -10.76 -26.10
N GLN A 113 8.03 -10.13 -27.24
CA GLN A 113 7.51 -8.82 -27.56
C GLN A 113 5.96 -8.82 -27.60
N ARG A 114 5.36 -9.81 -28.28
CA ARG A 114 3.88 -9.94 -28.30
C ARG A 114 3.30 -10.13 -26.91
N LYS A 115 3.98 -10.88 -26.03
CA LYS A 115 3.51 -11.08 -24.66
C LYS A 115 3.57 -9.79 -23.82
N ILE A 116 4.65 -9.03 -23.92
CA ILE A 116 4.74 -7.71 -23.26
C ILE A 116 3.66 -6.77 -23.81
N ALA A 117 3.49 -6.67 -25.12
CA ALA A 117 2.44 -5.85 -25.74
C ALA A 117 1.06 -6.26 -25.22
N GLN A 118 0.74 -7.56 -25.20
CA GLN A 118 -0.51 -8.07 -24.66
C GLN A 118 -0.72 -7.68 -23.20
N LEU A 119 0.30 -7.83 -22.35
CA LEU A 119 0.20 -7.47 -20.93
C LEU A 119 -0.03 -5.98 -20.71
N LEU A 120 0.59 -5.13 -21.53
CA LEU A 120 0.39 -3.68 -21.49
C LEU A 120 -0.99 -3.29 -22.03
N ASP A 121 -1.46 -3.91 -23.12
CA ASP A 121 -2.79 -3.68 -23.66
C ASP A 121 -3.90 -4.11 -22.66
N GLU A 122 -3.72 -5.26 -22.01
CA GLU A 122 -4.67 -5.74 -20.98
C GLU A 122 -4.67 -4.85 -19.73
N ALA A 123 -3.51 -4.31 -19.36
CA ALA A 123 -3.37 -3.42 -18.21
C ALA A 123 -3.93 -2.01 -18.48
N ASP A 124 -3.97 -1.59 -19.76
CA ASP A 124 -4.36 -0.23 -20.20
C ASP A 124 -3.80 0.86 -19.27
N PRO A 125 -2.46 0.92 -19.10
CA PRO A 125 -1.86 1.78 -18.10
C PRO A 125 -2.07 3.25 -18.43
N GLN A 126 -2.59 4.00 -17.46
CA GLN A 126 -2.84 5.43 -17.62
C GLN A 126 -1.91 6.23 -16.70
N PRO A 127 -1.37 7.37 -17.16
CA PRO A 127 -0.60 8.25 -16.30
C PRO A 127 -1.40 8.65 -15.06
N ASN A 128 -0.75 8.64 -13.90
CA ASN A 128 -1.31 9.18 -12.68
C ASN A 128 -0.69 10.53 -12.31
N LEU A 129 -1.08 11.09 -11.17
CA LEU A 129 -0.59 12.38 -10.71
C LEU A 129 0.95 12.43 -10.62
N GLY A 130 1.61 11.35 -10.18
CA GLY A 130 3.07 11.31 -10.07
C GLY A 130 3.77 11.47 -11.41
N HIS A 131 3.28 10.78 -12.45
CA HIS A 131 3.81 10.89 -13.82
C HIS A 131 3.60 12.30 -14.41
N VAL A 132 2.42 12.88 -14.17
CA VAL A 132 2.10 14.24 -14.63
C VAL A 132 3.02 15.28 -13.96
N ILE A 133 3.29 15.14 -12.66
CA ILE A 133 4.22 16.02 -11.94
C ILE A 133 5.64 15.89 -12.52
N LEU A 134 6.11 14.66 -12.78
CA LEU A 134 7.41 14.44 -13.40
C LEU A 134 7.48 15.09 -14.80
N ALA A 135 6.42 14.96 -15.60
CA ALA A 135 6.34 15.60 -16.91
C ALA A 135 6.33 17.15 -16.82
N VAL A 136 5.70 17.71 -15.78
CA VAL A 136 5.77 19.15 -15.50
C VAL A 136 7.18 19.57 -15.09
N MET A 137 7.94 18.75 -14.35
CA MET A 137 9.36 19.03 -14.06
C MET A 137 10.19 19.11 -15.35
N TRP A 138 9.93 18.27 -16.35
CA TRP A 138 10.52 18.40 -17.68
C TRP A 138 10.13 19.73 -18.34
N GLN A 139 8.86 20.10 -18.33
CA GLN A 139 8.35 21.34 -18.94
C GLN A 139 8.95 22.59 -18.26
N LEU A 140 9.10 22.57 -16.94
CA LEU A 140 9.73 23.64 -16.16
C LEU A 140 11.26 23.62 -16.23
N GLN A 141 11.84 22.70 -16.99
CA GLN A 141 13.28 22.52 -17.13
C GLN A 141 14.01 22.22 -15.80
N LEU A 142 13.31 21.66 -14.83
CA LEU A 142 13.85 21.19 -13.56
C LEU A 142 14.41 19.76 -13.68
N LEU A 143 14.06 19.07 -14.74
CA LEU A 143 14.52 17.73 -15.08
C LEU A 143 14.87 17.73 -16.58
N HIS A 144 15.94 17.04 -16.94
CA HIS A 144 16.32 16.94 -18.37
C HIS A 144 16.27 15.49 -18.83
N VAL A 145 16.93 14.56 -18.16
CA VAL A 145 17.04 13.16 -18.57
C VAL A 145 16.41 12.24 -17.54
N VAL A 146 15.54 11.34 -18.01
CA VAL A 146 15.09 10.17 -17.27
C VAL A 146 15.58 8.92 -17.99
N TRP A 147 16.29 8.09 -17.28
CA TRP A 147 16.62 6.72 -17.65
C TRP A 147 15.51 5.82 -17.16
N THR A 148 15.10 4.83 -17.91
CA THR A 148 14.12 3.86 -17.42
C THR A 148 14.45 2.45 -17.88
N THR A 149 14.14 1.49 -17.01
CA THR A 149 14.15 0.07 -17.32
C THR A 149 12.77 -0.44 -17.72
N ASN A 150 11.75 0.44 -17.72
CA ASN A 150 10.37 0.09 -18.02
C ASN A 150 10.13 0.00 -19.53
N PHE A 151 9.25 -0.92 -19.90
CA PHE A 151 8.83 -1.11 -21.29
C PHE A 151 7.59 -0.28 -21.65
N ASP A 152 6.79 0.12 -20.63
CA ASP A 152 5.56 0.90 -20.82
C ASP A 152 5.85 2.31 -21.37
N ASP A 153 4.80 2.99 -21.85
CA ASP A 153 4.85 4.35 -22.40
C ASP A 153 4.16 5.39 -21.50
N VAL A 154 3.95 5.08 -20.23
CA VAL A 154 3.23 5.95 -19.27
C VAL A 154 3.90 7.31 -19.12
N LEU A 155 5.23 7.36 -19.12
CA LEU A 155 5.98 8.62 -19.06
C LEU A 155 5.85 9.45 -20.35
N GLU A 156 5.82 8.82 -21.50
CA GLU A 156 5.57 9.45 -22.79
C GLU A 156 4.15 10.00 -22.87
N GLN A 157 3.17 9.23 -22.41
CA GLN A 157 1.77 9.69 -22.34
C GLN A 157 1.64 10.91 -21.41
N ALA A 158 2.28 10.89 -20.24
CA ALA A 158 2.29 12.01 -19.31
C ALA A 158 2.94 13.26 -19.94
N ALA A 159 4.06 13.08 -20.64
CA ALA A 159 4.75 14.17 -21.35
C ALA A 159 3.89 14.76 -22.47
N ALA A 160 3.18 13.93 -23.24
CA ALA A 160 2.25 14.37 -24.27
C ALA A 160 1.07 15.15 -23.69
N LEU A 161 0.51 14.69 -22.57
CA LEU A 161 -0.57 15.38 -21.85
C LEU A 161 -0.16 16.77 -21.35
N VAL A 162 1.06 16.90 -20.82
CA VAL A 162 1.55 18.16 -20.25
C VAL A 162 1.95 19.14 -21.35
N SER A 163 2.58 18.66 -22.42
CA SER A 163 3.09 19.53 -23.50
C SER A 163 2.05 19.84 -24.57
N GLY A 164 0.99 19.04 -24.67
CA GLY A 164 0.05 19.06 -25.78
C GLY A 164 0.63 18.57 -27.13
N ALA A 165 1.86 18.04 -27.12
CA ALA A 165 2.57 17.62 -28.34
C ALA A 165 3.23 16.25 -28.15
N PRO A 166 2.77 15.19 -28.84
CA PRO A 166 3.26 13.82 -28.66
C PRO A 166 4.77 13.64 -28.92
N ARG A 167 5.38 14.52 -29.72
CA ARG A 167 6.81 14.48 -30.06
C ARG A 167 7.65 15.49 -29.28
N TRP A 168 7.14 16.06 -28.22
CA TRP A 168 7.87 17.03 -27.40
C TRP A 168 9.01 16.36 -26.62
N LEU A 169 8.76 15.20 -26.02
CA LEU A 169 9.76 14.37 -25.34
C LEU A 169 10.58 13.61 -26.40
N ARG A 170 11.89 13.74 -26.35
CA ARG A 170 12.78 12.87 -27.13
C ARG A 170 12.86 11.50 -26.45
N ARG A 171 12.84 10.44 -27.23
CA ARG A 171 13.04 9.09 -26.79
C ARG A 171 14.29 8.52 -27.42
N ALA A 172 15.11 7.87 -26.63
CA ALA A 172 16.24 7.08 -27.10
C ALA A 172 16.15 5.67 -26.52
N ASP A 173 16.47 4.68 -27.33
CA ASP A 173 16.60 3.29 -26.94
C ASP A 173 17.83 2.68 -27.63
N ARG A 174 17.99 1.35 -27.58
CA ARG A 174 19.09 0.63 -28.19
C ARG A 174 19.21 0.76 -29.72
N SER A 175 18.13 1.13 -30.39
CA SER A 175 18.14 1.30 -31.85
C SER A 175 18.85 2.60 -32.27
N GLU A 176 18.91 3.59 -31.37
CA GLU A 176 19.48 4.91 -31.63
C GLU A 176 20.46 5.39 -30.55
N PRO A 177 21.52 4.63 -30.21
CA PRO A 177 22.43 4.99 -29.12
C PRO A 177 23.20 6.30 -29.37
N ALA A 178 23.39 6.69 -30.64
CA ALA A 178 23.99 7.97 -31.01
C ALA A 178 23.14 9.18 -30.55
N LEU A 179 21.83 8.99 -30.41
CA LEU A 179 20.93 10.03 -29.92
C LEU A 179 21.24 10.39 -28.47
N VAL A 180 21.61 9.42 -27.65
CA VAL A 180 22.00 9.64 -26.24
C VAL A 180 23.19 10.60 -26.16
N LYS A 181 24.20 10.42 -27.01
CA LYS A 181 25.38 11.28 -27.08
C LYS A 181 25.05 12.68 -27.59
N ALA A 182 24.25 12.78 -28.64
CA ALA A 182 23.84 14.07 -29.24
C ALA A 182 22.94 14.90 -28.28
N VAL A 183 22.20 14.26 -27.38
CA VAL A 183 21.31 14.96 -26.45
C VAL A 183 22.04 15.48 -25.22
N PHE A 184 23.18 14.92 -24.84
CA PHE A 184 24.04 15.56 -23.85
C PHE A 184 24.57 16.92 -24.33
N GLU A 185 24.66 17.11 -25.66
CA GLU A 185 25.08 18.37 -26.30
C GLU A 185 23.91 19.34 -26.47
N ASP A 186 22.70 18.86 -26.81
CA ASP A 186 21.49 19.66 -26.96
C ASP A 186 20.54 19.53 -25.77
N GLN A 187 20.71 20.39 -24.79
CA GLN A 187 19.88 20.41 -23.56
C GLN A 187 18.51 21.10 -23.75
N ALA A 188 18.09 21.44 -24.95
CA ALA A 188 16.87 22.21 -25.21
C ALA A 188 15.59 21.37 -25.03
N LYS A 189 15.64 20.07 -25.27
CA LYS A 189 14.48 19.16 -25.16
C LYS A 189 14.71 18.06 -24.12
N PRO A 190 13.65 17.68 -23.39
CA PRO A 190 13.75 16.58 -22.45
C PRO A 190 13.97 15.24 -23.14
N LEU A 191 14.65 14.32 -22.45
CA LEU A 191 15.00 13.01 -22.95
C LEU A 191 14.55 11.90 -22.01
N LEU A 192 13.92 10.88 -22.58
CA LEU A 192 13.67 9.58 -21.96
C LEU A 192 14.56 8.53 -22.62
N VAL A 193 15.38 7.81 -21.84
CA VAL A 193 16.24 6.74 -22.32
C VAL A 193 15.72 5.40 -21.82
N LYS A 194 15.23 4.55 -22.73
CA LYS A 194 14.74 3.20 -22.43
C LYS A 194 15.90 2.20 -22.52
N MET A 195 16.41 1.81 -21.36
CA MET A 195 17.63 1.00 -21.26
C MET A 195 17.44 -0.45 -21.72
N HIS A 196 16.25 -1.01 -21.58
CA HIS A 196 15.91 -2.37 -22.00
C HIS A 196 15.13 -2.44 -23.32
N GLY A 197 15.06 -1.32 -24.05
CA GLY A 197 14.26 -1.18 -25.26
C GLY A 197 12.81 -0.76 -24.97
N ASP A 198 12.03 -0.70 -26.03
CA ASP A 198 10.62 -0.34 -26.00
C ASP A 198 9.77 -1.48 -26.55
N PHE A 199 8.57 -1.68 -26.01
CA PHE A 199 7.65 -2.71 -26.51
C PHE A 199 7.23 -2.46 -27.97
N GLN A 200 7.35 -1.22 -28.46
CA GLN A 200 7.09 -0.83 -29.84
C GLN A 200 8.33 -1.02 -30.75
N SER A 201 9.52 -1.21 -30.19
CA SER A 201 10.74 -1.44 -30.96
C SER A 201 10.94 -2.93 -31.26
N GLU A 202 11.66 -3.23 -32.34
CA GLU A 202 11.95 -4.62 -32.71
C GLU A 202 12.93 -5.32 -31.75
N ARG A 203 13.47 -4.62 -30.75
CA ARG A 203 14.49 -5.13 -29.82
C ARG A 203 14.11 -4.86 -28.37
N LEU A 204 13.77 -5.93 -27.67
CA LEU A 204 13.55 -5.95 -26.22
C LEU A 204 14.61 -6.81 -25.55
N ASP A 205 15.21 -6.31 -24.45
CA ASP A 205 16.13 -7.08 -23.62
C ASP A 205 15.37 -7.78 -22.50
N ASN A 206 15.07 -9.05 -22.70
CA ASN A 206 14.31 -9.88 -21.77
C ASN A 206 15.00 -11.20 -21.44
N THR A 207 16.10 -11.51 -22.09
CA THR A 207 16.92 -12.70 -21.80
C THR A 207 18.19 -12.30 -21.06
N VAL A 208 18.83 -13.27 -20.40
CA VAL A 208 20.10 -13.06 -19.68
C VAL A 208 21.19 -12.52 -20.60
N ASP A 209 21.28 -13.06 -21.82
CA ASP A 209 22.32 -12.63 -22.79
C ASP A 209 22.02 -11.26 -23.39
N GLU A 210 20.75 -10.94 -23.66
CA GLU A 210 20.31 -9.62 -24.14
C GLU A 210 20.59 -8.54 -23.09
N LEU A 211 20.26 -8.82 -21.82
CA LEU A 211 20.51 -7.92 -20.70
C LEU A 211 22.03 -7.70 -20.43
N ARG A 212 22.89 -8.65 -20.80
CA ARG A 212 24.35 -8.52 -20.68
C ARG A 212 25.00 -7.80 -21.86
N ALA A 213 24.40 -7.83 -23.04
CA ALA A 213 25.03 -7.39 -24.30
C ALA A 213 25.04 -5.87 -24.53
N ASP A 214 24.24 -5.09 -23.80
CA ASP A 214 24.11 -3.65 -24.03
C ASP A 214 25.17 -2.83 -23.30
N ASN A 215 26.24 -2.46 -24.00
CA ASN A 215 27.31 -1.64 -23.46
C ASN A 215 27.15 -0.13 -23.74
N GLU A 216 26.43 0.29 -24.79
CA GLU A 216 26.44 1.69 -25.24
C GLU A 216 25.55 2.59 -24.36
N LEU A 217 24.31 2.19 -24.07
CA LEU A 217 23.45 2.97 -23.18
C LEU A 217 23.99 3.01 -21.74
N ARG A 218 24.59 1.90 -21.27
CA ARG A 218 25.25 1.86 -19.97
C ARG A 218 26.51 2.72 -19.93
N ALA A 219 27.27 2.75 -21.01
CA ALA A 219 28.40 3.68 -21.15
C ALA A 219 27.91 5.14 -21.11
N GLY A 220 26.77 5.42 -21.75
CA GLY A 220 26.11 6.74 -21.69
C GLY A 220 25.67 7.09 -20.27
N LEU A 221 25.03 6.16 -19.53
CA LEU A 221 24.67 6.37 -18.13
C LEU A 221 25.92 6.64 -17.27
N ARG A 222 26.94 5.82 -17.39
CA ARG A 222 28.22 5.97 -16.67
C ARG A 222 28.86 7.34 -16.96
N GLU A 223 28.91 7.75 -18.22
CA GLU A 223 29.49 9.03 -18.63
C GLU A 223 28.67 10.21 -18.08
N ALA A 224 27.34 10.11 -18.11
CA ALA A 224 26.47 11.13 -17.52
C ALA A 224 26.76 11.33 -16.02
N MET A 225 27.03 10.27 -15.27
CA MET A 225 27.27 10.33 -13.82
C MET A 225 28.63 10.95 -13.45
N ARG A 226 29.48 11.25 -14.42
CA ARG A 226 30.71 12.04 -14.19
C ARG A 226 30.44 13.53 -13.94
N THR A 227 29.31 14.05 -14.42
CA THR A 227 28.98 15.47 -14.34
C THR A 227 27.61 15.75 -13.70
N LYS A 228 26.83 14.71 -13.46
CA LYS A 228 25.47 14.78 -12.93
C LYS A 228 25.33 13.96 -11.64
N GLY A 229 24.30 14.24 -10.86
CA GLY A 229 23.83 13.34 -9.83
C GLY A 229 22.71 12.45 -10.33
N LEU A 230 22.29 11.49 -9.52
CA LEU A 230 21.26 10.52 -9.87
C LEU A 230 20.21 10.39 -8.76
N VAL A 231 18.96 10.44 -9.16
CA VAL A 231 17.81 10.00 -8.34
C VAL A 231 17.34 8.66 -8.89
N VAL A 232 17.39 7.61 -8.08
CA VAL A 232 16.87 6.29 -8.41
C VAL A 232 15.52 6.13 -7.72
N VAL A 233 14.46 5.87 -8.48
CA VAL A 233 13.09 5.75 -7.96
C VAL A 233 12.34 4.56 -8.59
N GLY A 234 11.63 3.79 -7.77
CA GLY A 234 10.87 2.63 -8.24
C GLY A 234 11.71 1.49 -8.82
N TYR A 235 13.02 1.52 -8.62
CA TYR A 235 13.97 0.53 -9.13
C TYR A 235 14.54 -0.30 -7.98
N SER A 236 14.44 -1.63 -8.09
CA SER A 236 14.84 -2.55 -7.02
C SER A 236 16.34 -2.84 -6.94
N GLY A 237 17.12 -2.52 -8.00
CA GLY A 237 18.52 -2.87 -8.12
C GLY A 237 18.77 -4.34 -8.50
N ARG A 238 17.79 -5.06 -9.05
CA ARG A 238 17.95 -6.47 -9.45
C ARG A 238 18.79 -6.65 -10.70
N ASP A 239 18.71 -5.74 -11.64
CA ASP A 239 19.46 -5.80 -12.87
C ASP A 239 20.97 -5.61 -12.61
N THR A 240 21.71 -6.69 -12.79
CA THR A 240 23.15 -6.74 -12.55
C THR A 240 23.90 -5.76 -13.45
N SER A 241 23.43 -5.55 -14.67
CA SER A 241 24.11 -4.74 -15.66
C SER A 241 23.98 -3.24 -15.40
N VAL A 242 22.79 -2.78 -15.01
CA VAL A 242 22.56 -1.39 -14.58
C VAL A 242 23.31 -1.12 -13.28
N MET A 243 23.27 -2.03 -12.32
CA MET A 243 24.00 -1.90 -11.06
C MET A 243 25.53 -1.86 -11.28
N GLN A 244 26.05 -2.64 -12.25
CA GLN A 244 27.47 -2.59 -12.61
C GLN A 244 27.82 -1.23 -13.24
N ALA A 245 26.99 -0.71 -14.15
CA ALA A 245 27.22 0.62 -14.74
C ALA A 245 27.25 1.75 -13.68
N LEU A 246 26.39 1.67 -12.65
CA LEU A 246 26.40 2.60 -11.54
C LEU A 246 27.64 2.45 -10.64
N ARG A 247 28.15 1.21 -10.45
CA ARG A 247 29.42 0.97 -9.74
C ARG A 247 30.61 1.50 -10.52
N ASP A 248 30.67 1.22 -11.83
CA ASP A 248 31.75 1.69 -12.71
C ASP A 248 31.77 3.22 -12.79
N ALA A 249 30.60 3.88 -12.64
CA ALA A 249 30.54 5.34 -12.57
C ALA A 249 31.28 5.91 -11.36
N LEU A 250 31.40 5.15 -10.26
CA LEU A 250 32.18 5.56 -9.09
C LEU A 250 33.69 5.64 -9.35
N ASP A 251 34.20 5.06 -10.43
CA ASP A 251 35.64 5.11 -10.75
C ASP A 251 36.06 6.42 -11.43
N ALA A 252 35.11 7.33 -11.70
CA ALA A 252 35.40 8.68 -12.17
C ALA A 252 36.05 9.54 -11.06
N ASP A 253 36.81 10.57 -11.45
CA ASP A 253 37.45 11.50 -10.52
C ASP A 253 36.44 12.23 -9.61
N TYR A 254 35.28 12.59 -10.16
CA TYR A 254 34.19 13.29 -9.49
C TYR A 254 32.85 12.64 -9.81
N PRO A 255 32.56 11.44 -9.26
CA PRO A 255 31.32 10.76 -9.57
C PRO A 255 30.13 11.40 -8.87
N PHE A 256 28.97 11.38 -9.51
CA PHE A 256 27.69 11.86 -8.96
C PHE A 256 27.78 13.25 -8.35
N THR A 257 28.25 14.22 -9.12
CA THR A 257 28.57 15.59 -8.63
C THR A 257 27.42 16.27 -7.89
N ALA A 258 26.15 15.99 -8.22
CA ALA A 258 24.97 16.49 -7.53
C ALA A 258 24.36 15.47 -6.53
N GLY A 259 25.09 14.38 -6.23
CA GLY A 259 24.70 13.35 -5.26
C GLY A 259 24.02 12.13 -5.89
N LEU A 260 23.90 11.09 -5.07
CA LEU A 260 23.20 9.84 -5.38
C LEU A 260 22.07 9.65 -4.38
N TYR A 261 20.83 9.60 -4.85
CA TYR A 261 19.63 9.46 -4.02
C TYR A 261 18.89 8.20 -4.42
N TRP A 262 18.80 7.24 -3.51
CA TRP A 262 18.04 6.02 -3.74
C TRP A 262 16.71 6.10 -3.00
N VAL A 263 15.61 6.20 -3.75
CA VAL A 263 14.27 6.23 -3.19
C VAL A 263 13.75 4.80 -3.09
N ALA A 264 13.54 4.35 -1.86
CA ALA A 264 12.96 3.06 -1.54
C ALA A 264 11.59 3.23 -0.88
N LYS A 265 10.75 2.21 -1.02
CA LYS A 265 9.48 2.19 -0.31
C LYS A 265 9.72 2.00 1.18
N THR A 266 9.00 2.75 2.01
CA THR A 266 9.11 2.67 3.46
C THR A 266 8.93 1.24 3.96
N GLY A 267 9.95 0.76 4.69
CA GLY A 267 9.97 -0.58 5.26
C GLY A 267 10.37 -1.70 4.29
N ASP A 268 10.73 -1.40 3.05
CA ASP A 268 11.29 -2.39 2.14
C ASP A 268 12.74 -2.71 2.51
N ARG A 269 13.09 -3.99 2.41
CA ARG A 269 14.47 -4.43 2.57
C ARG A 269 15.23 -4.21 1.27
N LEU A 270 16.25 -3.35 1.31
CA LEU A 270 17.15 -3.15 0.18
C LEU A 270 17.95 -4.41 -0.12
N LEU A 271 18.23 -4.64 -1.39
CA LEU A 271 19.18 -5.67 -1.79
C LEU A 271 20.61 -5.28 -1.34
N PRO A 272 21.47 -6.23 -0.92
CA PRO A 272 22.84 -5.95 -0.50
C PRO A 272 23.61 -5.10 -1.50
N ARG A 273 23.45 -5.37 -2.81
CA ARG A 273 24.13 -4.61 -3.88
C ARG A 273 23.77 -3.12 -3.91
N VAL A 274 22.58 -2.73 -3.41
CA VAL A 274 22.15 -1.33 -3.32
C VAL A 274 22.83 -0.66 -2.12
N THR A 275 22.82 -1.31 -0.96
CA THR A 275 23.52 -0.81 0.22
C THR A 275 25.01 -0.67 -0.03
N ASP A 276 25.63 -1.68 -0.65
CA ASP A 276 27.05 -1.67 -1.02
C ASP A 276 27.38 -0.52 -1.99
N LEU A 277 26.49 -0.21 -2.95
CA LEU A 277 26.68 0.92 -3.87
C LEU A 277 26.63 2.25 -3.13
N LEU A 278 25.66 2.44 -2.24
CA LEU A 278 25.55 3.66 -1.43
C LEU A 278 26.73 3.84 -0.50
N ASP A 279 27.21 2.77 0.12
CA ASP A 279 28.37 2.80 1.01
C ASP A 279 29.66 3.07 0.24
N ALA A 280 29.85 2.43 -0.92
CA ALA A 280 30.99 2.71 -1.79
C ALA A 280 30.99 4.16 -2.30
N ALA A 281 29.82 4.71 -2.64
CA ALA A 281 29.69 6.12 -3.02
C ALA A 281 30.08 7.06 -1.86
N ARG A 282 29.61 6.79 -0.65
CA ARG A 282 29.99 7.57 0.56
C ARG A 282 31.48 7.48 0.85
N ALA A 283 32.08 6.29 0.70
CA ALA A 283 33.53 6.10 0.91
C ALA A 283 34.37 6.92 -0.09
N LYS A 284 33.84 7.22 -1.27
CA LYS A 284 34.44 8.12 -2.28
C LYS A 284 34.07 9.61 -2.09
N GLY A 285 33.39 9.97 -0.98
CA GLY A 285 32.99 11.34 -0.69
C GLY A 285 31.74 11.83 -1.43
N VAL A 286 31.03 10.95 -2.12
CA VAL A 286 29.74 11.28 -2.77
C VAL A 286 28.65 11.49 -1.71
N GLN A 287 27.82 12.49 -1.88
CA GLN A 287 26.60 12.67 -1.10
C GLN A 287 25.58 11.58 -1.51
N ALA A 288 25.63 10.42 -0.86
CA ALA A 288 24.78 9.29 -1.19
C ALA A 288 23.80 9.00 -0.04
N TYR A 289 22.50 9.01 -0.37
CA TYR A 289 21.41 8.91 0.60
C TYR A 289 20.37 7.87 0.20
N LEU A 290 19.85 7.18 1.22
CA LEU A 290 18.58 6.48 1.13
C LEU A 290 17.46 7.48 1.45
N VAL A 291 16.40 7.46 0.65
CA VAL A 291 15.18 8.22 0.89
C VAL A 291 14.03 7.23 1.02
N GLU A 292 13.38 7.16 2.16
CA GLU A 292 12.23 6.27 2.36
C GLU A 292 10.93 7.03 2.13
N CYS A 293 10.10 6.53 1.20
CA CYS A 293 8.81 7.11 0.87
C CYS A 293 7.78 6.00 0.63
N PRO A 294 6.52 6.14 1.08
CA PRO A 294 5.51 5.09 0.92
C PRO A 294 5.20 4.71 -0.53
N SER A 295 5.23 5.68 -1.45
CA SER A 295 4.99 5.46 -2.88
C SER A 295 5.60 6.54 -3.76
N PHE A 296 5.67 6.28 -5.06
CA PHE A 296 6.08 7.27 -6.06
C PHE A 296 5.14 8.48 -6.06
N GLU A 297 3.83 8.26 -5.95
CA GLU A 297 2.83 9.32 -5.93
C GLU A 297 2.99 10.24 -4.72
N GLU A 298 3.29 9.69 -3.55
CA GLU A 298 3.54 10.49 -2.34
C GLU A 298 4.82 11.31 -2.47
N LEU A 299 5.88 10.71 -3.02
CA LEU A 299 7.11 11.44 -3.33
C LEU A 299 6.84 12.63 -4.25
N MET A 300 6.16 12.37 -5.37
CA MET A 300 5.86 13.40 -6.36
C MET A 300 4.83 14.42 -5.83
N GLY A 301 3.94 13.98 -4.95
CA GLY A 301 3.04 14.85 -4.18
C GLY A 301 3.82 15.86 -3.33
N ALA A 302 4.89 15.43 -2.68
CA ALA A 302 5.78 16.32 -1.92
C ALA A 302 6.53 17.29 -2.86
N VAL A 303 7.02 16.81 -4.02
CA VAL A 303 7.65 17.64 -5.06
C VAL A 303 6.68 18.72 -5.55
N ARG A 304 5.41 18.39 -5.79
CA ARG A 304 4.36 19.29 -6.29
C ARG A 304 4.27 20.60 -5.50
N TYR A 305 4.41 20.55 -4.18
CA TYR A 305 4.25 21.72 -3.32
C TYR A 305 5.35 22.78 -3.52
N LEU A 306 6.52 22.39 -4.01
CA LEU A 306 7.64 23.29 -4.26
C LEU A 306 7.78 23.65 -5.75
N LEU A 307 6.99 23.06 -6.66
CA LEU A 307 7.05 23.38 -8.07
C LEU A 307 6.52 24.80 -8.33
N PRO A 308 7.21 25.63 -9.14
CA PRO A 308 6.71 26.91 -9.62
C PRO A 308 5.68 26.69 -10.73
N ALA A 309 4.64 25.89 -10.45
CA ALA A 309 3.64 25.49 -11.42
C ALA A 309 2.69 26.64 -11.75
N THR A 310 2.37 26.78 -13.04
CA THR A 310 1.35 27.71 -13.54
C THR A 310 -0.04 27.27 -13.11
N ASP A 311 -1.04 28.14 -13.26
CA ASP A 311 -2.42 27.80 -12.88
C ASP A 311 -3.00 26.70 -13.79
N ASP A 312 -2.61 26.64 -15.06
CA ASP A 312 -2.98 25.55 -15.97
C ASP A 312 -2.38 24.21 -15.52
N GLN A 313 -1.12 24.20 -15.09
CA GLN A 313 -0.47 23.01 -14.55
C GLN A 313 -1.12 22.57 -13.23
N LYS A 314 -1.49 23.50 -12.36
CA LYS A 314 -2.26 23.20 -11.15
C LYS A 314 -3.64 22.63 -11.45
N ALA A 315 -4.33 23.20 -12.45
CA ALA A 315 -5.61 22.67 -12.93
C ALA A 315 -5.45 21.27 -13.52
N LEU A 316 -4.35 20.99 -14.23
CA LEU A 316 -4.00 19.67 -14.71
C LEU A 316 -3.78 18.70 -13.55
N PHE A 317 -3.01 19.06 -12.51
CA PHE A 317 -2.82 18.23 -11.32
C PHE A 317 -4.16 17.86 -10.65
N ASN A 318 -5.10 18.80 -10.60
CA ASN A 318 -6.40 18.56 -9.99
C ASN A 318 -7.25 17.53 -10.76
N ARG A 319 -7.07 17.40 -12.08
CA ARG A 319 -7.74 16.36 -12.89
C ARG A 319 -7.25 14.96 -12.58
N PHE A 320 -5.97 14.83 -12.19
CA PHE A 320 -5.35 13.56 -11.82
C PHE A 320 -5.45 13.23 -10.32
N GLN A 321 -5.99 14.13 -9.52
CA GLN A 321 -6.43 13.74 -8.19
C GLN A 321 -7.61 12.77 -8.32
N PRO A 322 -7.66 11.70 -7.51
CA PRO A 322 -8.81 10.82 -7.54
C PRO A 322 -10.06 11.68 -7.38
N PRO A 323 -11.09 11.46 -8.24
CA PRO A 323 -12.29 12.27 -8.17
C PRO A 323 -12.82 12.16 -6.75
N THR A 324 -12.75 13.27 -6.02
CA THR A 324 -13.49 13.44 -4.81
C THR A 324 -14.95 13.44 -5.27
N ARG A 325 -15.61 12.28 -5.28
CA ARG A 325 -17.07 12.27 -5.34
C ARG A 325 -17.53 12.95 -4.07
N LEU A 326 -17.66 14.25 -4.17
CA LEU A 326 -18.44 15.03 -3.24
C LEU A 326 -19.88 14.54 -3.42
N SER A 327 -20.31 13.55 -2.65
CA SER A 327 -21.71 13.50 -2.28
C SER A 327 -21.97 14.81 -1.54
N GLU A 328 -23.13 15.43 -1.76
CA GLU A 328 -23.54 16.69 -1.13
C GLU A 328 -23.07 16.77 0.32
N PHE A 329 -22.01 17.52 0.52
CA PHE A 329 -21.32 17.62 1.78
C PHE A 329 -21.38 19.06 2.19
N ASP A 330 -22.20 19.34 3.19
CA ASP A 330 -22.20 20.62 3.85
C ASP A 330 -20.89 20.78 4.62
N ILE A 331 -19.89 21.40 4.00
CA ILE A 331 -18.63 21.71 4.66
C ILE A 331 -18.90 22.94 5.53
N PRO A 332 -18.91 22.83 6.88
CA PRO A 332 -19.14 23.98 7.74
C PRO A 332 -18.14 25.09 7.43
N ALA A 333 -18.65 26.29 7.18
CA ALA A 333 -17.87 27.45 6.72
C ALA A 333 -16.87 28.02 7.75
N ARG A 334 -16.72 27.44 8.95
CA ARG A 334 -15.90 28.01 10.03
C ARG A 334 -14.78 27.07 10.49
N GLY A 335 -13.56 27.57 10.51
CA GLY A 335 -12.37 26.98 11.12
C GLY A 335 -11.38 26.41 10.10
N GLY A 336 -10.22 27.05 9.98
CA GLY A 336 -9.20 26.81 8.97
C GLY A 336 -8.59 25.43 8.95
N ARG A 337 -7.89 25.21 7.90
CA ARG A 337 -6.94 24.14 7.53
C ARG A 337 -7.56 22.80 7.11
N TRP A 338 -7.15 22.38 5.95
CA TRP A 338 -7.27 21.14 5.16
C TRP A 338 -8.37 20.13 5.53
N PRO A 339 -9.32 19.86 4.65
CA PRO A 339 -10.34 18.86 4.88
C PRO A 339 -9.70 17.45 4.94
N ARG A 340 -10.03 16.68 5.97
CA ARG A 340 -9.76 15.24 6.03
C ARG A 340 -10.99 14.51 5.51
N LEU A 341 -10.80 13.72 4.46
CA LEU A 341 -11.84 12.85 3.93
C LEU A 341 -11.68 11.43 4.50
N ARG A 342 -12.75 10.90 5.11
CA ARG A 342 -12.80 9.51 5.59
C ARG A 342 -13.67 8.68 4.65
N LEU A 343 -13.04 7.84 3.84
CA LEU A 343 -13.74 6.89 2.96
C LEU A 343 -14.09 5.57 3.65
N ASN A 344 -13.46 5.30 4.78
CA ASN A 344 -13.55 4.08 5.57
C ASN A 344 -14.33 4.30 6.87
N ALA A 345 -15.49 4.92 6.77
CA ALA A 345 -16.38 5.17 7.89
C ALA A 345 -17.83 4.81 7.53
N VAL A 346 -18.56 4.30 8.51
CA VAL A 346 -19.99 4.00 8.45
C VAL A 346 -20.67 4.81 9.55
N ALA A 347 -21.75 5.53 9.24
CA ALA A 347 -22.47 6.27 10.25
C ALA A 347 -23.22 5.31 11.19
N VAL A 348 -23.08 5.52 12.49
CA VAL A 348 -23.90 4.89 13.51
C VAL A 348 -25.08 5.83 13.77
N ALA A 349 -26.15 5.64 12.96
CA ALA A 349 -27.29 6.54 12.94
C ALA A 349 -28.14 6.47 14.22
N ALA A 350 -28.13 5.31 14.89
CA ALA A 350 -28.71 5.14 16.21
C ALA A 350 -27.82 4.25 17.07
N TYR A 351 -27.72 4.57 18.33
CA TYR A 351 -26.99 3.83 19.36
C TYR A 351 -27.68 4.06 20.71
N PRO A 352 -27.48 3.16 21.70
CA PRO A 352 -28.09 3.32 23.00
C PRO A 352 -27.58 4.58 23.72
N ASN A 353 -28.46 5.37 24.26
CA ASN A 353 -28.17 6.55 25.08
C ASN A 353 -28.24 6.26 26.58
N THR A 354 -28.65 5.04 26.97
CA THR A 354 -28.72 4.55 28.33
C THR A 354 -28.19 3.14 28.44
N SER A 355 -27.68 2.79 29.61
CA SER A 355 -27.23 1.44 30.00
C SER A 355 -27.69 1.16 31.44
N ARG A 356 -27.47 -0.05 31.92
CA ARG A 356 -27.45 -0.27 33.38
C ARG A 356 -26.20 0.38 33.97
N LEU A 357 -26.37 0.97 35.14
CA LEU A 357 -25.30 1.41 36.02
C LEU A 357 -25.30 0.51 37.24
N VAL A 358 -24.24 -0.28 37.38
CA VAL A 358 -24.00 -1.10 38.58
C VAL A 358 -23.20 -0.25 39.55
N LEU A 359 -23.86 0.21 40.59
CA LEU A 359 -23.24 0.93 41.69
C LEU A 359 -22.48 -0.07 42.57
N CYS A 360 -21.17 -0.08 42.48
CA CYS A 360 -20.29 -0.96 43.23
C CYS A 360 -18.86 -0.38 43.30
N GLU A 361 -18.12 -0.71 44.37
CA GLU A 361 -16.75 -0.23 44.59
C GLU A 361 -15.68 -1.11 43.92
N ILE A 362 -15.89 -1.51 42.66
CA ILE A 362 -14.90 -2.25 41.89
C ILE A 362 -13.77 -1.31 41.43
N GLY A 363 -12.51 -1.77 41.55
CA GLY A 363 -11.36 -0.89 41.43
C GLY A 363 -11.05 -0.43 39.98
N ASN A 364 -10.96 -1.33 39.02
CA ASN A 364 -10.45 -1.03 37.69
C ASN A 364 -11.07 -1.90 36.59
N THR A 365 -10.80 -1.52 35.31
CA THR A 365 -11.31 -2.25 34.13
C THR A 365 -10.90 -3.71 34.06
N ARG A 366 -9.75 -4.09 34.64
CA ARG A 366 -9.27 -5.47 34.64
C ARG A 366 -10.13 -6.32 35.57
N GLU A 367 -10.44 -5.78 36.74
CA GLU A 367 -11.33 -6.43 37.73
C GLU A 367 -12.73 -6.63 37.17
N VAL A 368 -13.32 -5.61 36.51
CA VAL A 368 -14.61 -5.74 35.81
C VAL A 368 -14.60 -6.89 34.81
N ARG A 369 -13.56 -7.02 34.00
CA ARG A 369 -13.44 -8.12 33.04
C ARG A 369 -13.27 -9.46 33.71
N SER A 370 -12.50 -9.53 34.79
CA SER A 370 -12.28 -10.75 35.55
C SER A 370 -13.56 -11.20 36.23
N ALA A 371 -14.33 -10.29 36.82
CA ALA A 371 -15.63 -10.56 37.45
C ALA A 371 -16.65 -11.14 36.45
N VAL A 372 -16.80 -10.49 35.29
CA VAL A 372 -17.67 -10.98 34.21
C VAL A 372 -17.24 -12.35 33.69
N ALA A 373 -15.94 -12.55 33.49
CA ALA A 373 -15.40 -13.85 33.05
C ALA A 373 -15.59 -14.95 34.08
N ALA A 374 -15.35 -14.66 35.36
CA ALA A 374 -15.53 -15.62 36.47
C ALA A 374 -16.99 -16.03 36.65
N ALA A 375 -17.91 -15.09 36.51
CA ALA A 375 -19.35 -15.35 36.57
C ALA A 375 -19.90 -16.15 35.39
N GLY A 376 -19.17 -16.19 34.27
CA GLY A 376 -19.60 -16.92 33.06
C GLY A 376 -20.90 -16.39 32.45
N VAL A 377 -21.14 -15.08 32.55
CA VAL A 377 -22.37 -14.43 32.13
C VAL A 377 -22.19 -13.67 30.82
N ASP A 378 -23.28 -13.51 30.08
CA ASP A 378 -23.27 -12.80 28.79
C ASP A 378 -23.63 -11.32 29.00
N VAL A 379 -22.64 -10.54 29.41
CA VAL A 379 -22.76 -9.10 29.67
C VAL A 379 -21.62 -8.33 29.01
N VAL A 380 -21.87 -7.08 28.65
CA VAL A 380 -20.85 -6.15 28.17
C VAL A 380 -20.73 -5.03 29.20
N ALA A 381 -19.56 -4.86 29.80
CA ALA A 381 -19.37 -3.95 30.92
C ALA A 381 -18.08 -3.13 30.81
N ALA A 382 -18.14 -1.89 31.27
CA ALA A 382 -17.00 -0.99 31.33
C ALA A 382 -16.98 -0.20 32.65
N ARG A 383 -15.77 -0.05 33.26
CA ARG A 383 -15.59 0.75 34.48
C ARG A 383 -15.75 2.23 34.19
N ARG A 384 -16.60 2.89 34.95
CA ARG A 384 -16.80 4.35 34.96
C ARG A 384 -16.54 4.88 36.38
N HIS A 385 -16.33 6.17 36.54
CA HIS A 385 -16.00 6.78 37.83
C HIS A 385 -17.06 6.55 38.94
N ASP A 386 -18.33 6.43 38.54
CA ASP A 386 -19.50 6.24 39.42
C ASP A 386 -19.96 4.78 39.53
N GLY A 387 -19.26 3.81 38.95
CA GLY A 387 -19.64 2.42 38.99
C GLY A 387 -19.23 1.66 37.70
N VAL A 388 -20.04 0.69 37.31
CA VAL A 388 -19.88 -0.06 36.07
C VAL A 388 -21.08 0.17 35.16
N VAL A 389 -20.83 0.72 33.98
CA VAL A 389 -21.86 0.81 32.93
C VAL A 389 -21.90 -0.50 32.14
N ALA A 390 -23.10 -1.04 31.88
CA ALA A 390 -23.22 -2.36 31.30
C ALA A 390 -24.49 -2.56 30.48
N PHE A 391 -24.41 -3.50 29.53
CA PHE A 391 -25.53 -4.17 28.87
C PHE A 391 -25.56 -5.63 29.31
N GLY A 392 -26.75 -6.13 29.61
CA GLY A 392 -26.92 -7.48 30.15
C GLY A 392 -28.29 -7.66 30.80
N ARG A 393 -28.59 -8.89 31.22
CA ARG A 393 -29.73 -9.17 32.11
C ARG A 393 -29.40 -8.69 33.52
N ASP A 394 -30.43 -8.19 34.21
CA ASP A 394 -30.25 -7.66 35.57
C ASP A 394 -29.68 -8.71 36.52
N ASP A 395 -30.21 -9.95 36.47
CA ASP A 395 -29.73 -11.06 37.29
C ASP A 395 -28.26 -11.41 36.97
N ASP A 396 -27.85 -11.35 35.69
CA ASP A 396 -26.47 -11.62 35.28
C ASP A 396 -25.52 -10.53 35.76
N LEU A 397 -25.95 -9.28 35.74
CA LEU A 397 -25.19 -8.16 36.28
C LEU A 397 -25.01 -8.24 37.78
N LEU A 398 -26.08 -8.56 38.54
CA LEU A 398 -25.99 -8.78 39.98
C LEU A 398 -25.04 -9.93 40.31
N ARG A 399 -25.14 -11.04 39.58
CA ARG A 399 -24.25 -12.21 39.78
C ARG A 399 -22.79 -11.90 39.43
N ALA A 400 -22.53 -11.14 38.38
CA ALA A 400 -21.17 -10.81 37.97
C ALA A 400 -20.42 -9.95 38.98
N PHE A 401 -21.14 -9.11 39.72
CA PHE A 401 -20.58 -8.13 40.66
C PHE A 401 -20.95 -8.42 42.13
N ASP A 402 -21.47 -9.62 42.46
CA ASP A 402 -21.96 -10.00 43.77
C ASP A 402 -20.96 -9.70 44.91
N GLU A 403 -19.65 -9.89 44.67
CA GLU A 403 -18.59 -9.62 45.67
C GLU A 403 -18.51 -8.14 46.11
N TRP A 404 -19.11 -7.19 45.34
CA TRP A 404 -19.07 -5.74 45.57
C TRP A 404 -20.42 -5.16 46.01
N ASP A 405 -21.36 -5.94 46.52
CA ASP A 405 -22.72 -5.51 46.94
C ASP A 405 -23.43 -4.62 45.89
N PRO A 406 -23.69 -5.12 44.67
CA PRO A 406 -24.12 -4.31 43.53
C PRO A 406 -25.55 -3.79 43.70
N LYS A 407 -25.76 -2.52 43.34
CA LYS A 407 -27.11 -1.94 43.17
C LYS A 407 -27.26 -1.50 41.74
N LEU A 408 -28.41 -1.83 41.14
CA LEU A 408 -28.70 -1.47 39.75
C LEU A 408 -29.44 -0.16 39.68
N ASP A 409 -28.95 0.69 38.79
CA ASP A 409 -29.57 1.94 38.36
C ASP A 409 -29.48 2.07 36.84
N TYR A 410 -29.91 3.18 36.28
CA TYR A 410 -29.74 3.52 34.88
C TYR A 410 -28.69 4.61 34.73
N GLY A 411 -27.74 4.36 33.85
CA GLY A 411 -26.70 5.30 33.46
C GLY A 411 -26.97 5.91 32.09
N ARG A 412 -26.90 7.22 31.98
CA ARG A 412 -26.86 7.88 30.68
C ARG A 412 -25.48 7.69 30.06
N LEU A 413 -25.45 7.40 28.77
CA LEU A 413 -24.22 7.25 28.00
C LEU A 413 -23.89 8.51 27.20
N ASP A 414 -22.63 8.93 27.25
CA ASP A 414 -22.10 10.03 26.47
C ASP A 414 -20.84 9.55 25.73
N PRO A 415 -20.87 9.44 24.38
CA PRO A 415 -19.70 9.04 23.58
C PRO A 415 -18.47 9.95 23.73
N GLY A 416 -18.61 11.11 24.38
CA GLY A 416 -17.48 11.97 24.76
C GLY A 416 -16.63 11.38 25.88
N TYR A 417 -17.16 10.47 26.70
CA TYR A 417 -16.42 9.81 27.76
C TYR A 417 -15.80 8.50 27.28
N SER A 418 -14.54 8.28 27.68
CA SER A 418 -13.75 7.11 27.24
C SER A 418 -14.34 5.77 27.68
N ALA A 419 -15.00 5.70 28.83
CA ALA A 419 -15.67 4.49 29.31
C ALA A 419 -16.92 4.17 28.49
N ASP A 420 -17.74 5.18 28.22
CA ASP A 420 -19.01 5.03 27.51
C ASP A 420 -18.78 4.70 26.03
N ILE A 421 -17.87 5.41 25.33
CA ILE A 421 -17.52 5.05 23.95
C ILE A 421 -16.85 3.69 23.88
N GLY A 422 -16.11 3.29 24.92
CA GLY A 422 -15.53 1.97 25.04
C GLY A 422 -16.56 0.86 25.19
N LEU A 423 -17.61 1.09 26.00
CA LEU A 423 -18.75 0.19 26.16
C LEU A 423 -19.53 0.03 24.85
N LEU A 424 -19.87 1.17 24.21
CA LEU A 424 -20.56 1.19 22.90
C LEU A 424 -19.77 0.45 21.84
N TYR A 425 -18.45 0.64 21.83
CA TYR A 425 -17.56 -0.07 20.91
C TYR A 425 -17.58 -1.59 21.12
N ASP A 426 -17.45 -2.03 22.40
CA ASP A 426 -17.43 -3.45 22.73
C ASP A 426 -18.79 -4.10 22.41
N ALA A 427 -19.90 -3.40 22.68
CA ALA A 427 -21.25 -3.84 22.33
C ALA A 427 -21.45 -3.96 20.80
N LEU A 428 -21.06 -2.93 20.04
CA LEU A 428 -21.17 -2.95 18.57
C LEU A 428 -20.32 -4.07 17.96
N ALA A 429 -19.10 -4.30 18.47
CA ALA A 429 -18.24 -5.37 17.98
C ALA A 429 -18.86 -6.75 18.20
N ILE A 430 -19.53 -6.97 19.34
CA ILE A 430 -20.25 -8.21 19.64
C ILE A 430 -21.49 -8.33 18.73
N ALA A 431 -22.27 -7.25 18.56
CA ALA A 431 -23.42 -7.25 17.67
C ALA A 431 -23.04 -7.61 16.23
N LEU A 432 -21.93 -7.05 15.71
CA LEU A 432 -21.42 -7.39 14.40
C LEU A 432 -20.96 -8.85 14.30
N ALA A 433 -20.25 -9.36 15.31
CA ALA A 433 -19.81 -10.75 15.33
C ALA A 433 -20.97 -11.74 15.41
N ARG A 434 -22.07 -11.36 16.10
CA ARG A 434 -23.28 -12.17 16.21
C ARG A 434 -24.11 -12.21 14.91
N GLU A 435 -24.27 -11.06 14.29
CA GLU A 435 -25.14 -10.90 13.09
C GLU A 435 -24.41 -11.21 11.77
N ARG A 436 -23.11 -11.36 11.81
CA ARG A 436 -22.25 -11.64 10.67
C ARG A 436 -21.32 -12.81 11.00
N PRO A 437 -20.87 -13.61 10.04
CA PRO A 437 -19.89 -14.67 10.27
C PRO A 437 -18.48 -14.06 10.51
N LEU A 438 -18.38 -13.29 11.58
CA LEU A 438 -17.17 -12.62 12.02
C LEU A 438 -16.81 -13.10 13.43
N VAL A 439 -15.52 -13.16 13.72
CA VAL A 439 -15.00 -13.54 15.04
C VAL A 439 -14.16 -12.41 15.60
N ARG A 440 -14.42 -12.04 16.83
CA ARG A 440 -13.63 -11.02 17.53
C ARG A 440 -12.26 -11.58 17.94
N ARG A 441 -11.20 -10.86 17.59
CA ARG A 441 -9.82 -11.14 17.99
C ARG A 441 -9.20 -9.91 18.65
N GLY A 442 -8.92 -10.02 19.95
CA GLY A 442 -8.51 -8.87 20.73
C GLY A 442 -9.63 -7.82 20.85
N ARG A 443 -9.25 -6.56 21.13
CA ARG A 443 -10.25 -5.52 21.37
C ARG A 443 -10.77 -4.85 20.12
N ARG A 444 -9.92 -4.70 19.09
CA ARG A 444 -10.22 -3.83 17.92
C ARG A 444 -10.38 -4.57 16.60
N THR A 445 -10.19 -5.87 16.57
CA THR A 445 -10.13 -6.65 15.34
C THR A 445 -11.31 -7.60 15.23
N LEU A 446 -12.04 -7.52 14.12
CA LEU A 446 -12.96 -8.56 13.68
C LEU A 446 -12.34 -9.28 12.48
N ILE A 447 -12.25 -10.60 12.56
CA ILE A 447 -11.79 -11.46 11.48
C ILE A 447 -12.96 -12.18 10.83
N ILE A 448 -12.83 -12.56 9.58
CA ILE A 448 -13.75 -13.49 8.93
C ILE A 448 -13.65 -14.82 9.66
N ASP A 449 -14.81 -15.42 9.98
CA ASP A 449 -14.88 -16.71 10.64
C ASP A 449 -14.26 -17.80 9.75
N PRO A 450 -13.14 -18.43 10.18
CA PRO A 450 -12.49 -19.47 9.39
C PRO A 450 -13.37 -20.69 9.11
N SER A 451 -14.45 -20.89 9.88
CA SER A 451 -15.40 -21.98 9.66
C SER A 451 -16.43 -21.68 8.56
N GLN A 452 -16.61 -20.40 8.21
CA GLN A 452 -17.63 -19.93 7.26
C GLN A 452 -17.09 -19.00 6.15
N PRO A 453 -15.92 -19.25 5.55
CA PRO A 453 -15.30 -18.32 4.62
C PRO A 453 -16.10 -18.15 3.32
N LYS A 454 -16.98 -19.10 3.01
CA LYS A 454 -17.84 -19.09 1.79
C LYS A 454 -19.22 -18.48 2.03
N HIS A 455 -19.49 -17.93 3.22
CA HIS A 455 -20.80 -17.35 3.51
C HIS A 455 -21.16 -16.23 2.49
N PRO A 456 -22.42 -16.15 2.02
CA PRO A 456 -22.81 -15.19 0.98
C PRO A 456 -22.56 -13.72 1.33
N VAL A 457 -22.56 -13.36 2.61
CA VAL A 457 -22.26 -11.99 3.07
C VAL A 457 -20.89 -11.49 2.61
N PHE A 458 -19.96 -12.38 2.28
CA PHE A 458 -18.62 -12.06 1.82
C PHE A 458 -18.48 -11.99 0.28
N GLU A 459 -19.56 -12.18 -0.49
CA GLU A 459 -19.52 -12.00 -1.95
C GLU A 459 -18.98 -10.65 -2.39
N PRO A 460 -19.30 -9.52 -1.71
CA PRO A 460 -18.72 -8.23 -2.08
C PRO A 460 -17.20 -8.17 -1.95
N LEU A 461 -16.60 -8.90 -1.00
CA LEU A 461 -15.14 -9.00 -0.86
C LEU A 461 -14.53 -9.85 -1.97
N ARG A 462 -15.14 -10.98 -2.32
CA ARG A 462 -14.71 -11.78 -3.47
C ARG A 462 -14.83 -11.01 -4.78
N GLY A 463 -15.92 -10.29 -4.98
CA GLY A 463 -16.10 -9.37 -6.11
C GLY A 463 -15.11 -8.21 -6.16
N ALA A 464 -14.48 -7.87 -5.02
CA ALA A 464 -13.39 -6.92 -4.95
C ALA A 464 -12.01 -7.53 -5.28
N GLY A 465 -11.97 -8.79 -5.77
CA GLY A 465 -10.75 -9.48 -6.16
C GLY A 465 -10.06 -10.26 -5.02
N MET A 466 -10.73 -10.46 -3.88
CA MET A 466 -10.18 -11.26 -2.77
C MET A 466 -10.55 -12.74 -2.99
N SER A 467 -9.68 -13.48 -3.70
CA SER A 467 -9.91 -14.90 -4.04
C SER A 467 -9.97 -15.80 -2.80
N SER A 468 -9.17 -15.52 -1.80
CA SER A 468 -9.16 -16.24 -0.51
C SER A 468 -9.33 -15.27 0.64
N LEU A 469 -10.20 -15.62 1.60
CA LEU A 469 -10.51 -14.80 2.77
C LEU A 469 -9.88 -15.32 4.07
N VAL A 470 -9.48 -16.58 4.07
CA VAL A 470 -8.82 -17.27 5.19
C VAL A 470 -7.88 -18.34 4.63
N GLY A 471 -6.88 -18.76 5.41
CA GLY A 471 -5.97 -19.82 4.99
C GLY A 471 -4.86 -20.10 6.00
N ARG A 472 -3.88 -20.88 5.58
CA ARG A 472 -2.65 -21.15 6.34
C ARG A 472 -1.52 -20.25 5.84
N ILE A 473 -0.64 -19.85 6.75
CA ILE A 473 0.54 -19.07 6.41
C ILE A 473 1.65 -20.03 5.99
N PRO A 474 2.10 -19.94 4.74
CA PRO A 474 3.07 -20.87 4.19
C PRO A 474 4.40 -20.88 4.95
N GLY A 475 5.00 -22.08 5.08
CA GLY A 475 6.25 -22.26 5.83
C GLY A 475 6.12 -22.05 7.35
N THR A 476 4.89 -21.97 7.86
CA THR A 476 4.57 -21.88 9.29
C THR A 476 3.40 -22.80 9.65
N ASN A 477 3.17 -22.98 10.95
CA ASN A 477 1.95 -23.65 11.41
C ASN A 477 0.78 -22.67 11.63
N GLY A 478 0.97 -21.40 11.26
CA GLY A 478 0.02 -20.33 11.48
C GLY A 478 -1.13 -20.29 10.49
N SER A 479 -2.23 -19.70 10.94
CA SER A 479 -3.40 -19.38 10.12
C SER A 479 -3.57 -17.87 10.00
N TRP A 480 -4.25 -17.46 8.93
CA TRP A 480 -4.58 -16.07 8.67
C TRP A 480 -6.04 -15.92 8.28
N ALA A 481 -6.58 -14.73 8.48
CA ALA A 481 -7.91 -14.37 8.04
C ALA A 481 -7.93 -12.88 7.63
N GLU A 482 -8.75 -12.58 6.62
CA GLU A 482 -9.10 -11.18 6.33
C GLU A 482 -9.82 -10.60 7.53
N SER A 483 -9.53 -9.35 7.81
CA SER A 483 -9.99 -8.68 9.02
C SER A 483 -10.23 -7.21 8.80
N ILE A 484 -10.93 -6.61 9.75
CA ILE A 484 -10.98 -5.16 9.92
C ILE A 484 -10.55 -4.77 11.32
N GLU A 485 -9.77 -3.70 11.41
CA GLU A 485 -9.60 -2.97 12.66
C GLU A 485 -10.65 -1.88 12.75
N MET A 486 -11.30 -1.74 13.90
CA MET A 486 -12.40 -0.82 14.07
C MET A 486 -12.15 0.14 15.23
N ARG A 487 -12.78 1.31 15.17
CA ARG A 487 -12.91 2.24 16.27
C ARG A 487 -14.17 3.10 16.10
N LEU A 488 -14.71 3.61 17.19
CA LEU A 488 -15.75 4.62 17.17
C LEU A 488 -15.13 6.02 17.30
N GLU A 489 -15.62 6.95 16.50
CA GLU A 489 -15.27 8.36 16.56
C GLU A 489 -16.54 9.22 16.56
N GLN A 490 -16.64 10.17 17.50
CA GLN A 490 -17.70 11.16 17.47
C GLN A 490 -17.22 12.41 16.72
N ARG A 491 -17.91 12.77 15.62
CA ARG A 491 -17.59 13.93 14.80
C ARG A 491 -18.86 14.61 14.32
N HIS A 492 -18.91 15.93 14.47
CA HIS A 492 -20.05 16.75 14.03
C HIS A 492 -21.41 16.25 14.52
N GLY A 493 -21.48 15.83 15.79
CA GLY A 493 -22.73 15.32 16.39
C GLY A 493 -23.14 13.91 15.94
N THR A 494 -22.36 13.27 15.08
CA THR A 494 -22.60 11.89 14.59
C THR A 494 -21.53 10.95 15.14
N LEU A 495 -21.96 9.76 15.54
CA LEU A 495 -21.06 8.67 15.89
C LEU A 495 -20.71 7.87 14.62
N TRP A 496 -19.43 7.64 14.40
CA TRP A 496 -18.91 6.93 13.23
C TRP A 496 -18.17 5.67 13.62
N LEU A 497 -18.47 4.57 12.94
CA LEU A 497 -17.66 3.38 12.94
C LEU A 497 -16.58 3.54 11.87
N VAL A 498 -15.36 3.84 12.28
CA VAL A 498 -14.19 3.90 11.39
C VAL A 498 -13.54 2.52 11.36
N TYR A 499 -13.27 2.00 10.17
CA TYR A 499 -12.69 0.68 9.97
C TYR A 499 -11.49 0.73 9.02
N ALA A 500 -10.57 -0.19 9.21
CA ALA A 500 -9.41 -0.36 8.35
C ALA A 500 -9.25 -1.85 7.98
N PRO A 501 -9.35 -2.20 6.69
CA PRO A 501 -9.07 -3.56 6.25
C PRO A 501 -7.64 -3.95 6.61
N SER A 502 -7.51 -5.12 7.20
CA SER A 502 -6.22 -5.69 7.62
C SER A 502 -6.21 -7.20 7.42
N VAL A 503 -5.06 -7.83 7.65
CA VAL A 503 -4.91 -9.28 7.65
C VAL A 503 -4.44 -9.70 9.03
N TRP A 504 -5.25 -10.53 9.67
CA TRP A 504 -4.92 -11.09 10.97
C TRP A 504 -4.18 -12.42 10.83
N SER A 505 -3.26 -12.70 11.74
CA SER A 505 -2.70 -14.03 11.93
C SER A 505 -2.72 -14.43 13.40
N ASP A 506 -2.81 -15.72 13.67
CA ASP A 506 -2.64 -16.25 15.01
C ASP A 506 -1.20 -16.01 15.50
N ARG A 507 -1.02 -16.11 16.82
CA ARG A 507 0.28 -15.96 17.48
C ARG A 507 0.71 -17.29 18.06
N CYS A 508 2.02 -17.52 18.15
CA CYS A 508 2.64 -18.61 18.85
C CYS A 508 3.72 -18.08 19.80
N ASP A 509 4.30 -18.95 20.60
CA ASP A 509 5.35 -18.56 21.58
C ASP A 509 6.71 -18.32 20.90
N ASP A 510 6.93 -18.89 19.71
CA ASP A 510 8.16 -18.65 18.93
C ASP A 510 8.16 -17.26 18.30
N LYS A 511 9.11 -16.44 18.73
CA LYS A 511 9.29 -15.07 18.24
C LYS A 511 9.64 -15.04 16.75
N ALA A 512 10.53 -15.92 16.29
CA ALA A 512 10.98 -15.95 14.90
C ALA A 512 9.84 -16.36 13.96
N GLU A 513 9.00 -17.31 14.40
CA GLU A 513 7.81 -17.69 13.65
C GLU A 513 6.77 -16.55 13.63
N ASN A 514 6.53 -15.87 14.75
CA ASN A 514 5.64 -14.71 14.78
C ASN A 514 6.11 -13.58 13.87
N ASP A 515 7.42 -13.34 13.77
CA ASP A 515 7.96 -12.31 12.89
C ASP A 515 7.77 -12.70 11.40
N ARG A 516 7.93 -13.99 11.05
CA ARG A 516 7.59 -14.50 9.70
C ARG A 516 6.11 -14.32 9.37
N ARG A 517 5.21 -14.65 10.31
CA ARG A 517 3.76 -14.49 10.15
C ARG A 517 3.37 -13.01 9.95
N ARG A 518 3.96 -12.10 10.74
CA ARG A 518 3.74 -10.65 10.60
C ARG A 518 4.23 -10.13 9.25
N GLU A 519 5.42 -10.57 8.84
CA GLU A 519 5.97 -10.16 7.55
C GLU A 519 5.08 -10.63 6.39
N TRP A 520 4.61 -11.88 6.43
CA TRP A 520 3.69 -12.41 5.44
C TRP A 520 2.37 -11.60 5.39
N THR A 521 1.74 -11.32 6.55
CA THR A 521 0.51 -10.52 6.60
C THR A 521 0.74 -9.09 6.09
N ARG A 522 1.90 -8.50 6.39
CA ARG A 522 2.29 -7.19 5.88
C ARG A 522 2.42 -7.20 4.35
N GLN A 523 3.09 -8.20 3.79
CA GLN A 523 3.26 -8.33 2.33
C GLN A 523 1.92 -8.51 1.61
N ARG A 524 0.99 -9.27 2.19
CA ARG A 524 -0.37 -9.41 1.65
C ARG A 524 -1.13 -8.08 1.65
N GLN A 525 -0.98 -7.25 2.68
CA GLN A 525 -1.62 -5.93 2.76
C GLN A 525 -1.01 -4.93 1.79
N VAL A 526 0.31 -4.93 1.66
CA VAL A 526 1.06 -3.98 0.81
C VAL A 526 0.68 -4.11 -0.67
N LYS A 527 0.23 -5.28 -1.11
CA LYS A 527 -0.24 -5.50 -2.50
C LYS A 527 -1.61 -4.87 -2.81
N ARG A 528 -2.26 -4.21 -1.85
CA ARG A 528 -3.59 -3.62 -1.99
C ARG A 528 -3.49 -2.12 -2.16
N TYR A 529 -3.31 -1.63 -3.39
CA TYR A 529 -3.23 -0.19 -3.63
C TYR A 529 -4.50 0.34 -4.29
N ASN A 530 -4.75 1.62 -4.10
CA ASN A 530 -5.69 2.45 -4.87
C ASN A 530 -7.00 1.75 -5.27
N ARG A 531 -7.18 1.36 -6.53
CA ARG A 531 -8.42 0.80 -7.05
C ARG A 531 -8.82 -0.52 -6.35
N PRO A 532 -7.94 -1.52 -6.19
CA PRO A 532 -8.24 -2.71 -5.38
C PRO A 532 -8.58 -2.38 -3.93
N TYR A 533 -7.83 -1.48 -3.29
CA TYR A 533 -8.12 -1.08 -1.91
C TYR A 533 -9.47 -0.39 -1.77
N THR A 534 -9.84 0.48 -2.71
CA THR A 534 -11.16 1.11 -2.74
C THR A 534 -12.28 0.09 -2.90
N ALA A 535 -12.08 -0.94 -3.74
CA ALA A 535 -13.05 -2.03 -3.89
C ALA A 535 -13.19 -2.85 -2.60
N ILE A 536 -12.08 -3.14 -1.91
CA ILE A 536 -12.07 -3.82 -0.60
C ILE A 536 -12.80 -2.98 0.46
N LEU A 537 -12.57 -1.66 0.51
CA LEU A 537 -13.30 -0.78 1.42
C LEU A 537 -14.81 -0.85 1.17
N LYS A 538 -15.24 -0.77 -0.09
CA LYS A 538 -16.67 -0.91 -0.46
C LYS A 538 -17.21 -2.28 -0.07
N GLY A 539 -16.45 -3.35 -0.34
CA GLY A 539 -16.83 -4.71 0.04
C GLY A 539 -17.06 -4.86 1.55
N TRP A 540 -16.19 -4.26 2.37
CA TRP A 540 -16.38 -4.27 3.83
C TRP A 540 -17.59 -3.45 4.29
N VAL A 541 -17.91 -2.31 3.66
CA VAL A 541 -19.16 -1.60 3.94
C VAL A 541 -20.36 -2.50 3.67
N ASP A 542 -20.33 -3.24 2.56
CA ASP A 542 -21.41 -4.18 2.21
C ASP A 542 -21.53 -5.34 3.21
N VAL A 543 -20.43 -5.84 3.73
CA VAL A 543 -20.40 -6.84 4.82
C VAL A 543 -21.00 -6.24 6.11
N LEU A 544 -20.58 -5.06 6.51
CA LEU A 544 -21.03 -4.41 7.75
C LEU A 544 -22.53 -4.06 7.69
N CYS A 545 -23.01 -3.56 6.55
CA CYS A 545 -24.40 -3.17 6.35
C CYS A 545 -25.25 -4.23 5.65
N SER A 546 -24.74 -5.45 5.39
CA SER A 546 -25.44 -6.53 4.65
C SER A 546 -26.01 -6.06 3.31
N SER A 547 -25.25 -5.26 2.56
CA SER A 547 -25.63 -4.68 1.27
C SER A 547 -26.94 -3.83 1.30
N SER A 548 -27.47 -3.55 2.48
CA SER A 548 -28.65 -2.72 2.68
C SER A 548 -28.28 -1.24 2.93
N LYS A 549 -29.25 -0.33 2.82
CA LYS A 549 -29.03 1.09 3.16
C LYS A 549 -28.82 1.30 4.66
N GLU A 550 -29.51 0.51 5.47
CA GLU A 550 -29.43 0.53 6.93
C GLU A 550 -29.37 -0.90 7.46
N ALA A 551 -28.55 -1.12 8.49
CA ALA A 551 -28.45 -2.39 9.19
C ALA A 551 -28.77 -2.19 10.67
N GLN A 552 -29.77 -2.89 11.16
CA GLN A 552 -30.10 -2.96 12.58
C GLN A 552 -29.30 -4.11 13.20
N LEU A 553 -28.69 -3.86 14.34
CA LEU A 553 -27.83 -4.79 15.05
C LEU A 553 -28.20 -4.80 16.54
N ARG A 554 -28.25 -6.00 17.14
CA ARG A 554 -28.47 -6.18 18.58
C ARG A 554 -27.33 -6.94 19.20
N THR A 555 -26.87 -6.49 20.35
CA THR A 555 -25.68 -7.07 21.01
C THR A 555 -26.00 -8.42 21.66
N LEU A 556 -26.97 -8.48 22.54
CA LEU A 556 -27.30 -9.66 23.34
C LEU A 556 -28.66 -10.27 22.98
N GLY A 557 -29.54 -9.51 22.36
CA GLY A 557 -30.90 -9.92 22.01
C GLY A 557 -31.82 -10.03 23.23
N ILE A 558 -31.62 -9.17 24.24
CA ILE A 558 -32.42 -9.13 25.46
C ILE A 558 -33.71 -8.37 25.21
N GLU A 559 -34.87 -9.02 25.45
CA GLU A 559 -36.18 -8.40 25.30
C GLU A 559 -36.79 -7.90 26.63
N ARG A 560 -36.47 -8.60 27.74
CA ARG A 560 -37.00 -8.30 29.07
C ARG A 560 -35.98 -8.63 30.17
N GLY A 561 -36.11 -7.92 31.33
CA GLY A 561 -35.27 -8.21 32.50
C GLY A 561 -33.81 -7.80 32.33
N GLY A 562 -33.56 -6.69 31.62
CA GLY A 562 -32.21 -6.18 31.41
C GLY A 562 -32.18 -5.07 30.36
N THR A 563 -31.01 -4.70 29.95
CA THR A 563 -30.76 -3.67 28.91
C THR A 563 -29.89 -4.23 27.80
N ASP A 564 -30.37 -4.10 26.55
CA ASP A 564 -29.59 -4.48 25.36
C ASP A 564 -29.03 -3.23 24.66
N ALA A 565 -27.98 -3.41 23.89
CA ALA A 565 -27.50 -2.37 23.01
C ALA A 565 -27.99 -2.62 21.58
N GLU A 566 -28.73 -1.66 21.05
CA GLU A 566 -29.23 -1.66 19.68
C GLU A 566 -28.54 -0.57 18.87
N PHE A 567 -28.08 -0.92 17.67
CA PHE A 567 -27.39 -0.02 16.77
C PHE A 567 -28.07 -0.01 15.40
N VAL A 568 -28.04 1.14 14.75
CA VAL A 568 -28.41 1.29 13.33
C VAL A 568 -27.19 1.82 12.60
N LEU A 569 -26.61 0.98 11.75
CA LEU A 569 -25.56 1.41 10.82
C LEU A 569 -26.21 1.91 9.54
N LYS A 570 -25.78 3.07 9.07
CA LYS A 570 -26.29 3.68 7.85
C LYS A 570 -25.17 3.80 6.82
N ARG A 571 -25.43 3.25 5.64
CA ARG A 571 -24.53 3.36 4.50
C ARG A 571 -24.57 4.77 3.93
N LEU A 572 -23.98 5.71 4.66
CA LEU A 572 -23.80 7.08 4.19
C LEU A 572 -22.47 7.23 3.46
N ALA A 573 -22.40 8.26 2.63
CA ALA A 573 -21.16 8.71 2.08
C ALA A 573 -20.16 9.10 3.21
N PRO A 574 -18.87 9.01 2.93
CA PRO A 574 -17.82 9.36 3.89
C PRO A 574 -17.97 10.79 4.40
N TYR A 575 -17.51 11.03 5.62
CA TYR A 575 -17.46 12.38 6.16
C TYR A 575 -16.15 13.11 5.82
N ALA A 576 -16.22 14.45 5.73
CA ALA A 576 -15.05 15.31 5.64
C ALA A 576 -14.90 16.14 6.93
N GLU A 577 -13.69 16.30 7.40
CA GLU A 577 -13.35 17.13 8.55
C GLU A 577 -12.31 18.18 8.13
N ARG A 578 -12.49 19.44 8.50
CA ARG A 578 -11.40 20.43 8.44
C ARG A 578 -10.46 20.17 9.61
N GLY A 579 -9.19 19.88 9.29
CA GLY A 579 -8.18 19.66 10.31
C GLY A 579 -8.02 20.90 11.20
N THR A 580 -8.18 20.72 12.50
CA THR A 580 -7.66 21.67 13.48
C THR A 580 -6.14 21.51 13.53
N SER A 581 -5.40 22.62 13.47
CA SER A 581 -3.95 22.69 13.61
C SER A 581 -3.49 22.13 14.94
#